data_72bf22496c3b309628921bb7785106a6
#
_entry.id   72bf22496c3b309628921bb7785106a6
#
_cell.length_a   1.000
_cell.length_b   1.000
_cell.length_c   1.000
_cell.angle_alpha   90.00
_cell.angle_beta   90.00
_cell.angle_gamma   90.00
#
_symmetry.space_group_name_H-M   'P 1'
#
loop_
_entity.id
_entity.type
_entity.pdbx_description
1 polymer ?
#
loop_
_entity_poly.entity_id
_entity_poly.type
_entity_poly.pdbx_seq_one_letter_code
_entity_poly.pdbx_strand_id
1 'polypeptide(L)'
;MGEATSSKSSEKLPLLPLRDVVVYPHMVIPLFVGRKQSIKSLEAAMAGPADKKILLIAQKNPAEDSPTIEDFYQVGTVATILQLLKLPDGTVKVLVEGSQRGQVKQFFQEKDYIAAEIEIVGIPAVELDQEIEVLTRTILSQFEQYVKLNKKIPLEILSTLSSIDNPGRLADMIAAHLTLRIQEKQEILETFPLKARLERLLAFLESEIDLLQIQKRIRGRVKKQMERSQREYYLNEQVKAIQKELGESQGVPNELDDLAKRIEKAKMPKEVKDKALSELNKLKSMSPMAAEATVSRNYLDWILSLPWNKRSKVCYDLDKAQKVLQEAHYGLEKVKERIIEFLAVHQRVKKLKGPILCLVGPPGVGKTSLGQSIAEAIGREFVRMSLGGVRDEAEIRGHRRTYIGSMPGRIMQKMAKIGVKNPLFMLDEIDKMAMDFRGDPAAALLEVLDPEQNHAFDDHYLEVSYDLSEVLFIATANTLNIPPALLDRMEVIRIPGYTEDEKVNIAKQHLLPKQLQQNGLKISSKNKELILAETALQDIIRYYTREAGVRSLEREIAKICRKVVTEIAR
;
A
#
# COMPACT_ATOMS: atom_id res chain seq x y z
N MET A 1 -52.78 -2.92 39.07
CA MET A 1 -53.23 -2.12 37.92
C MET A 1 -52.59 -0.73 38.03
N GLY A 2 -51.73 -0.42 37.12
CA GLY A 2 -51.03 0.85 37.03
C GLY A 2 -49.98 0.70 35.93
N GLU A 3 -50.42 0.63 34.65
CA GLU A 3 -49.52 0.72 33.48
C GLU A 3 -48.89 2.11 33.47
N ALA A 4 -47.59 2.15 33.73
CA ALA A 4 -46.78 3.32 33.42
C ALA A 4 -46.54 3.36 31.90
N THR A 5 -47.43 4.03 31.17
CA THR A 5 -47.25 4.43 29.79
C THR A 5 -46.04 5.37 29.69
N SER A 6 -44.91 4.81 29.30
CA SER A 6 -43.75 5.58 28.85
C SER A 6 -44.18 6.38 27.62
N SER A 7 -44.34 7.67 27.75
CA SER A 7 -44.60 8.61 26.66
C SER A 7 -43.42 8.53 25.67
N LYS A 8 -43.61 7.85 24.52
CA LYS A 8 -42.68 7.90 23.40
C LYS A 8 -42.69 9.31 22.81
N SER A 9 -41.76 10.14 23.21
CA SER A 9 -41.61 11.51 22.66
C SER A 9 -40.80 11.40 21.36
N SER A 10 -41.47 11.61 20.23
CA SER A 10 -40.76 11.85 18.97
C SER A 10 -40.29 13.31 18.95
N GLU A 11 -39.03 13.52 18.65
CA GLU A 11 -38.38 14.83 18.56
C GLU A 11 -37.76 15.00 17.18
N LYS A 12 -38.02 16.14 16.51
CA LYS A 12 -37.37 16.46 15.22
C LYS A 12 -36.11 17.25 15.47
N LEU A 13 -34.95 16.70 15.11
CA LEU A 13 -33.63 17.31 15.31
C LEU A 13 -32.85 17.49 14.01
N PRO A 14 -32.02 18.56 13.90
CA PRO A 14 -31.03 18.66 12.85
C PRO A 14 -30.02 17.50 12.93
N LEU A 15 -29.58 16.98 11.78
CA LEU A 15 -28.70 15.85 11.68
C LEU A 15 -27.29 16.32 11.31
N LEU A 16 -26.28 15.77 11.99
CA LEU A 16 -24.87 15.94 11.67
C LEU A 16 -24.26 14.58 11.27
N PRO A 17 -23.96 14.37 9.98
CA PRO A 17 -23.33 13.14 9.53
C PRO A 17 -21.86 13.08 9.91
N LEU A 18 -21.43 11.95 10.48
CA LEU A 18 -20.06 11.66 10.90
C LEU A 18 -19.43 10.64 9.94
N ARG A 19 -18.20 10.89 9.49
CA ARG A 19 -17.51 10.03 8.49
C ARG A 19 -16.90 8.78 9.10
N ASP A 20 -16.15 8.95 10.18
CA ASP A 20 -15.20 7.99 10.72
C ASP A 20 -15.33 7.78 12.22
N VAL A 21 -16.34 8.38 12.83
CA VAL A 21 -16.57 8.34 14.27
C VAL A 21 -18.00 7.95 14.58
N VAL A 22 -18.16 7.06 15.55
CA VAL A 22 -19.43 6.77 16.21
C VAL A 22 -19.36 7.39 17.60
N VAL A 23 -20.32 8.24 17.92
CA VAL A 23 -20.40 8.90 19.22
C VAL A 23 -21.37 8.15 20.10
N TYR A 24 -20.95 7.83 21.32
CA TYR A 24 -21.78 7.15 22.30
C TYR A 24 -22.37 8.15 23.31
N PRO A 25 -23.46 7.81 24.03
CA PRO A 25 -23.94 8.59 25.16
C PRO A 25 -22.84 8.87 26.19
N HIS A 26 -22.87 10.05 26.78
CA HIS A 26 -21.90 10.56 27.79
C HIS A 26 -20.47 10.76 27.25
N MET A 27 -20.26 10.67 25.95
CA MET A 27 -18.98 10.95 25.30
C MET A 27 -18.89 12.45 24.97
N VAL A 28 -17.80 13.09 25.38
CA VAL A 28 -17.47 14.45 24.97
C VAL A 28 -16.38 14.42 23.92
N ILE A 29 -16.68 14.94 22.74
CA ILE A 29 -15.75 14.89 21.61
C ILE A 29 -15.70 16.19 20.82
N PRO A 30 -14.51 16.68 20.45
CA PRO A 30 -14.36 17.77 19.49
C PRO A 30 -14.50 17.23 18.05
N LEU A 31 -15.38 17.82 17.26
CA LEU A 31 -15.58 17.50 15.85
C LEU A 31 -15.17 18.68 14.99
N PHE A 32 -14.56 18.39 13.83
CA PHE A 32 -14.23 19.39 12.81
C PHE A 32 -15.19 19.24 11.64
N VAL A 33 -15.97 20.28 11.37
CA VAL A 33 -17.05 20.27 10.39
C VAL A 33 -16.74 21.27 9.28
N GLY A 34 -16.50 20.75 8.06
CA GLY A 34 -16.17 21.55 6.88
C GLY A 34 -17.26 21.56 5.80
N ARG A 35 -18.20 20.59 5.81
CA ARG A 35 -19.26 20.50 4.81
C ARG A 35 -20.33 21.58 5.03
N LYS A 36 -20.74 22.26 3.95
CA LYS A 36 -21.74 23.35 4.04
C LYS A 36 -23.06 22.90 4.68
N GLN A 37 -23.58 21.73 4.29
CA GLN A 37 -24.81 21.17 4.88
C GLN A 37 -24.66 20.90 6.38
N SER A 38 -23.54 20.34 6.81
CA SER A 38 -23.25 20.05 8.21
C SER A 38 -23.12 21.33 9.05
N ILE A 39 -22.52 22.39 8.48
CA ILE A 39 -22.44 23.70 9.15
C ILE A 39 -23.84 24.30 9.31
N LYS A 40 -24.70 24.16 8.30
CA LYS A 40 -26.10 24.61 8.38
C LYS A 40 -26.91 23.82 9.42
N SER A 41 -26.68 22.50 9.56
CA SER A 41 -27.28 21.71 10.65
C SER A 41 -26.88 22.22 12.01
N LEU A 42 -25.61 22.60 12.23
CA LEU A 42 -25.13 23.18 13.48
C LEU A 42 -25.76 24.56 13.75
N GLU A 43 -25.85 25.41 12.73
CA GLU A 43 -26.49 26.73 12.86
C GLU A 43 -27.98 26.58 13.20
N ALA A 44 -28.68 25.63 12.55
CA ALA A 44 -30.07 25.32 12.85
C ALA A 44 -30.27 24.80 14.28
N ALA A 45 -29.38 23.93 14.76
CA ALA A 45 -29.41 23.44 16.16
C ALA A 45 -29.18 24.56 17.20
N MET A 46 -28.34 25.54 16.86
CA MET A 46 -28.06 26.69 17.72
C MET A 46 -29.17 27.74 17.73
N ALA A 47 -29.94 27.86 16.63
CA ALA A 47 -31.05 28.80 16.49
C ALA A 47 -32.40 28.24 16.95
N GLY A 48 -32.51 26.91 17.09
CA GLY A 48 -33.74 26.22 17.45
C GLY A 48 -34.10 26.34 18.95
N PRO A 49 -35.39 26.15 19.32
CA PRO A 49 -35.85 26.18 20.68
C PRO A 49 -35.42 24.97 21.52
N ALA A 50 -34.87 23.94 20.93
CA ALA A 50 -34.50 22.68 21.55
C ALA A 50 -33.06 22.70 22.06
N ASP A 51 -32.80 23.31 23.22
CA ASP A 51 -31.58 23.22 24.06
C ASP A 51 -30.26 22.84 23.36
N LYS A 52 -30.00 23.40 22.16
CA LYS A 52 -28.78 23.11 21.33
C LYS A 52 -28.56 21.64 21.04
N LYS A 53 -29.63 20.86 20.91
CA LYS A 53 -29.57 19.44 20.58
C LYS A 53 -29.36 19.19 19.10
N ILE A 54 -28.58 18.21 18.78
CA ILE A 54 -28.27 17.75 17.42
C ILE A 54 -28.19 16.23 17.40
N LEU A 55 -28.64 15.63 16.30
CA LEU A 55 -28.50 14.19 16.10
C LEU A 55 -27.20 13.88 15.38
N LEU A 56 -26.32 13.07 15.98
CA LEU A 56 -25.09 12.59 15.41
C LEU A 56 -25.30 11.20 14.83
N ILE A 57 -25.07 11.03 13.54
CA ILE A 57 -25.21 9.74 12.85
C ILE A 57 -23.97 9.43 12.04
N ALA A 58 -23.47 8.19 12.12
CA ALA A 58 -22.36 7.72 11.31
C ALA A 58 -22.80 7.40 9.87
N GLN A 59 -21.88 7.58 8.91
CA GLN A 59 -22.05 7.16 7.53
C GLN A 59 -21.63 5.70 7.37
N LYS A 60 -22.35 4.94 6.52
CA LYS A 60 -21.97 3.56 6.15
C LYS A 60 -20.70 3.51 5.32
N ASN A 61 -20.51 4.48 4.43
CA ASN A 61 -19.33 4.60 3.58
C ASN A 61 -18.57 5.91 3.90
N PRO A 62 -17.41 5.87 4.55
CA PRO A 62 -16.64 7.08 4.88
C PRO A 62 -16.09 7.83 3.66
N ALA A 63 -15.98 7.17 2.49
CA ALA A 63 -15.41 7.76 1.28
C ALA A 63 -16.38 8.69 0.53
N GLU A 64 -17.69 8.66 0.87
CA GLU A 64 -18.70 9.46 0.19
C GLU A 64 -18.71 10.90 0.72
N ASP A 65 -18.44 11.85 -0.20
CA ASP A 65 -18.40 13.27 0.14
C ASP A 65 -19.79 13.92 0.25
N SER A 66 -20.77 13.42 -0.48
CA SER A 66 -22.15 13.91 -0.51
C SER A 66 -23.14 12.78 -0.19
N PRO A 67 -23.21 12.36 1.09
CA PRO A 67 -24.03 11.23 1.48
C PRO A 67 -25.51 11.50 1.26
N THR A 68 -26.21 10.52 0.74
CA THR A 68 -27.66 10.47 0.62
C THR A 68 -28.28 9.89 1.90
N ILE A 69 -29.59 9.95 2.01
CA ILE A 69 -30.32 9.41 3.18
C ILE A 69 -30.07 7.91 3.37
N GLU A 70 -29.82 7.16 2.29
CA GLU A 70 -29.57 5.71 2.31
C GLU A 70 -28.17 5.36 2.88
N ASP A 71 -27.24 6.31 2.85
CA ASP A 71 -25.89 6.14 3.34
C ASP A 71 -25.74 6.29 4.85
N PHE A 72 -26.82 6.63 5.56
CA PHE A 72 -26.82 6.79 7.01
C PHE A 72 -27.28 5.52 7.72
N TYR A 73 -26.77 5.32 8.92
CA TYR A 73 -27.32 4.33 9.84
C TYR A 73 -28.66 4.84 10.40
N GLN A 74 -29.46 3.93 10.96
CA GLN A 74 -30.78 4.28 11.51
C GLN A 74 -30.76 4.62 13.00
N VAL A 75 -29.63 4.37 13.66
CA VAL A 75 -29.45 4.69 15.08
C VAL A 75 -28.29 5.67 15.21
N GLY A 76 -28.53 6.74 15.93
CA GLY A 76 -27.54 7.74 16.24
C GLY A 76 -27.56 8.15 17.71
N THR A 77 -26.77 9.15 18.06
CA THR A 77 -26.73 9.71 19.41
C THR A 77 -27.23 11.15 19.37
N VAL A 78 -28.20 11.44 20.18
CA VAL A 78 -28.61 12.81 20.47
C VAL A 78 -27.50 13.46 21.30
N ALA A 79 -27.00 14.58 20.85
CA ALA A 79 -25.91 15.28 21.50
C ALA A 79 -26.28 16.74 21.76
N THR A 80 -25.71 17.31 22.81
CA THR A 80 -25.81 18.73 23.13
C THR A 80 -24.54 19.44 22.68
N ILE A 81 -24.69 20.59 22.03
CA ILE A 81 -23.54 21.42 21.61
C ILE A 81 -23.08 22.24 22.83
N LEU A 82 -21.86 21.92 23.31
CA LEU A 82 -21.24 22.63 24.44
C LEU A 82 -20.55 23.91 23.98
N GLN A 83 -19.78 23.83 22.87
CA GLN A 83 -19.03 24.95 22.35
C GLN A 83 -18.94 24.88 20.83
N LEU A 84 -19.01 26.04 20.17
CA LEU A 84 -18.83 26.15 18.71
C LEU A 84 -17.83 27.26 18.42
N LEU A 85 -16.80 26.97 17.63
CA LEU A 85 -15.75 27.90 17.24
C LEU A 85 -15.60 27.88 15.73
N LYS A 86 -15.80 29.02 15.06
CA LYS A 86 -15.55 29.18 13.63
C LYS A 86 -14.05 29.45 13.40
N LEU A 87 -13.40 28.65 12.56
CA LEU A 87 -12.00 28.81 12.22
C LEU A 87 -11.82 29.70 10.97
N PRO A 88 -10.63 30.32 10.77
CA PRO A 88 -10.38 31.22 9.65
C PRO A 88 -10.46 30.56 8.27
N ASP A 89 -10.28 29.24 8.19
CA ASP A 89 -10.37 28.42 6.97
C ASP A 89 -11.81 28.07 6.56
N GLY A 90 -12.81 28.57 7.32
CA GLY A 90 -14.23 28.29 7.09
C GLY A 90 -14.72 26.97 7.70
N THR A 91 -13.87 26.19 8.35
CA THR A 91 -14.28 25.01 9.12
C THR A 91 -14.83 25.43 10.50
N VAL A 92 -15.70 24.59 11.06
CA VAL A 92 -16.28 24.82 12.39
C VAL A 92 -15.80 23.72 13.33
N LYS A 93 -15.10 24.09 14.39
CA LYS A 93 -14.79 23.20 15.49
C LYS A 93 -15.96 23.24 16.50
N VAL A 94 -16.57 22.09 16.72
CA VAL A 94 -17.69 21.97 17.67
C VAL A 94 -17.33 20.94 18.73
N LEU A 95 -17.59 21.27 19.99
CA LEU A 95 -17.51 20.34 21.12
C LEU A 95 -18.93 19.88 21.42
N VAL A 96 -19.15 18.57 21.35
CA VAL A 96 -20.46 17.96 21.58
C VAL A 96 -20.41 16.94 22.71
N GLU A 97 -21.47 16.82 23.46
CA GLU A 97 -21.68 15.80 24.48
C GLU A 97 -22.86 14.92 24.08
N GLY A 98 -22.61 13.62 23.88
CA GLY A 98 -23.65 12.63 23.64
C GLY A 98 -24.55 12.49 24.87
N SER A 99 -25.86 12.51 24.68
CA SER A 99 -26.83 12.37 25.78
C SER A 99 -27.55 11.02 25.77
N GLN A 100 -28.25 10.70 24.70
CA GLN A 100 -29.12 9.52 24.59
C GLN A 100 -29.07 8.92 23.20
N ARG A 101 -29.43 7.63 23.07
CA ARG A 101 -29.62 6.99 21.79
C ARG A 101 -30.90 7.40 21.12
N GLY A 102 -30.87 7.73 19.86
CA GLY A 102 -32.03 8.06 19.03
C GLY A 102 -32.16 7.10 17.86
N GLN A 103 -33.31 6.46 17.75
CA GLN A 103 -33.67 5.68 16.57
C GLN A 103 -34.42 6.59 15.60
N VAL A 104 -33.93 6.66 14.36
CA VAL A 104 -34.56 7.48 13.31
C VAL A 104 -35.81 6.77 12.80
N LYS A 105 -36.92 7.50 12.78
CA LYS A 105 -38.16 7.06 12.12
C LYS A 105 -38.26 7.54 10.69
N GLN A 106 -37.90 8.82 10.47
CA GLN A 106 -37.96 9.42 9.14
C GLN A 106 -36.92 10.52 9.02
N PHE A 107 -36.29 10.57 7.83
CA PHE A 107 -35.38 11.64 7.44
C PHE A 107 -36.16 12.71 6.66
N PHE A 108 -35.81 13.97 6.85
CA PHE A 108 -36.38 15.11 6.14
C PHE A 108 -35.26 15.90 5.48
N GLN A 109 -35.39 16.14 4.19
CA GLN A 109 -34.51 17.05 3.46
C GLN A 109 -35.04 18.47 3.60
N GLU A 110 -34.46 19.28 4.46
CA GLU A 110 -34.71 20.72 4.53
C GLU A 110 -33.92 21.46 3.43
N LYS A 111 -34.24 22.76 3.18
CA LYS A 111 -33.59 23.51 2.07
C LYS A 111 -32.07 23.48 2.10
N ASP A 112 -31.48 23.57 3.31
CA ASP A 112 -30.04 23.75 3.48
C ASP A 112 -29.37 22.65 4.34
N TYR A 113 -30.12 21.78 5.00
CA TYR A 113 -29.63 20.74 5.89
C TYR A 113 -30.58 19.54 5.95
N ILE A 114 -30.14 18.47 6.58
CA ILE A 114 -30.94 17.26 6.82
C ILE A 114 -31.40 17.27 8.27
N ALA A 115 -32.69 16.98 8.47
CA ALA A 115 -33.27 16.76 9.79
C ALA A 115 -33.81 15.34 9.91
N ALA A 116 -33.93 14.82 11.10
CA ALA A 116 -34.51 13.50 11.34
C ALA A 116 -35.53 13.57 12.49
N GLU A 117 -36.64 12.87 12.34
CA GLU A 117 -37.55 12.56 13.43
C GLU A 117 -37.05 11.30 14.12
N ILE A 118 -36.81 11.41 15.42
CA ILE A 118 -36.22 10.36 16.22
C ILE A 118 -37.15 9.92 17.35
N GLU A 119 -37.07 8.65 17.67
CA GLU A 119 -37.59 8.11 18.91
C GLU A 119 -36.43 7.95 19.89
N ILE A 120 -36.52 8.63 21.04
CA ILE A 120 -35.50 8.47 22.09
C ILE A 120 -35.69 7.10 22.73
N VAL A 121 -34.65 6.29 22.67
CA VAL A 121 -34.63 4.98 23.30
C VAL A 121 -34.12 5.11 24.73
N GLY A 122 -35.07 5.19 25.67
CA GLY A 122 -34.75 5.18 27.11
C GLY A 122 -34.11 3.84 27.50
N ILE A 123 -33.11 3.90 28.36
CA ILE A 123 -32.57 2.70 28.98
C ILE A 123 -33.62 2.26 30.01
N PRO A 124 -34.31 1.10 29.87
CA PRO A 124 -35.18 0.61 30.90
C PRO A 124 -34.39 0.49 32.20
N ALA A 125 -35.03 0.82 33.34
CA ALA A 125 -34.43 0.56 34.63
C ALA A 125 -34.13 -0.94 34.73
N VAL A 126 -32.87 -1.30 34.54
CA VAL A 126 -32.45 -2.69 34.58
C VAL A 126 -32.31 -3.07 36.05
N GLU A 127 -33.10 -4.01 36.52
CA GLU A 127 -32.77 -4.76 37.73
C GLU A 127 -31.40 -5.38 37.51
N LEU A 128 -30.44 -5.06 38.37
CA LEU A 128 -29.05 -5.60 38.29
C LEU A 128 -29.13 -7.11 38.51
N ASP A 129 -29.21 -7.86 37.42
CA ASP A 129 -29.09 -9.31 37.41
C ASP A 129 -27.63 -9.68 37.71
N GLN A 130 -27.41 -10.77 38.45
CA GLN A 130 -26.09 -11.27 38.78
C GLN A 130 -25.23 -11.49 37.52
N GLU A 131 -25.84 -11.86 36.39
CA GLU A 131 -25.15 -12.02 35.12
C GLU A 131 -24.58 -10.70 34.58
N ILE A 132 -25.30 -9.60 34.69
CA ILE A 132 -24.83 -8.28 34.26
C ILE A 132 -23.64 -7.82 35.11
N GLU A 133 -23.66 -8.11 36.42
CA GLU A 133 -22.53 -7.77 37.31
C GLU A 133 -21.27 -8.57 36.94
N VAL A 134 -21.42 -9.86 36.67
CA VAL A 134 -20.30 -10.74 36.25
C VAL A 134 -19.73 -10.27 34.92
N LEU A 135 -20.58 -9.99 33.91
CA LEU A 135 -20.16 -9.48 32.61
C LEU A 135 -19.41 -8.14 32.75
N THR A 136 -19.92 -7.25 33.57
CA THR A 136 -19.31 -5.92 33.83
C THR A 136 -17.91 -6.06 34.42
N ARG A 137 -17.73 -6.92 35.42
CA ARG A 137 -16.41 -7.20 36.03
C ARG A 137 -15.46 -7.84 35.04
N THR A 138 -15.94 -8.77 34.22
CA THR A 138 -15.15 -9.43 33.19
C THR A 138 -14.66 -8.44 32.15
N ILE A 139 -15.55 -7.56 31.66
CA ILE A 139 -15.20 -6.51 30.67
C ILE A 139 -14.16 -5.56 31.24
N LEU A 140 -14.28 -5.12 32.50
CA LEU A 140 -13.29 -4.26 33.15
C LEU A 140 -11.93 -4.94 33.22
N SER A 141 -11.87 -6.21 33.61
CA SER A 141 -10.62 -6.99 33.67
C SER A 141 -9.98 -7.16 32.30
N GLN A 142 -10.78 -7.46 31.28
CA GLN A 142 -10.30 -7.58 29.90
C GLN A 142 -9.85 -6.23 29.33
N PHE A 143 -10.56 -5.14 29.65
CA PHE A 143 -10.17 -3.82 29.21
C PHE A 143 -8.87 -3.35 29.86
N GLU A 144 -8.62 -3.70 31.13
CA GLU A 144 -7.33 -3.47 31.77
C GLU A 144 -6.18 -4.19 31.03
N GLN A 145 -6.42 -5.43 30.62
CA GLN A 145 -5.47 -6.19 29.80
C GLN A 145 -5.23 -5.53 28.43
N TYR A 146 -6.30 -5.06 27.78
CA TYR A 146 -6.23 -4.34 26.50
C TYR A 146 -5.39 -3.06 26.62
N VAL A 147 -5.62 -2.25 27.64
CA VAL A 147 -4.86 -1.01 27.90
C VAL A 147 -3.38 -1.30 28.14
N LYS A 148 -3.05 -2.36 28.89
CA LYS A 148 -1.65 -2.80 29.11
C LYS A 148 -0.95 -3.22 27.80
N LEU A 149 -1.69 -3.74 26.83
CA LEU A 149 -1.16 -4.15 25.54
C LEU A 149 -1.12 -2.99 24.54
N ASN A 150 -2.05 -2.06 24.61
CA ASN A 150 -2.19 -0.92 23.71
C ASN A 150 -1.61 0.36 24.33
N LYS A 151 -0.35 0.65 24.01
CA LYS A 151 0.37 1.84 24.52
C LYS A 151 -0.20 3.19 24.11
N LYS A 152 -1.22 3.22 23.25
CA LYS A 152 -1.85 4.48 22.80
C LYS A 152 -2.89 5.01 23.79
N ILE A 153 -3.35 4.19 24.72
CA ILE A 153 -4.39 4.56 25.69
C ILE A 153 -3.72 4.90 27.04
N PRO A 154 -3.97 6.09 27.60
CA PRO A 154 -3.43 6.45 28.91
C PRO A 154 -3.99 5.56 30.02
N LEU A 155 -3.15 5.17 30.98
CA LEU A 155 -3.55 4.31 32.11
C LEU A 155 -4.57 5.00 33.05
N GLU A 156 -4.63 6.32 33.03
CA GLU A 156 -5.54 7.14 33.83
C GLU A 156 -7.03 6.86 33.52
N ILE A 157 -7.32 6.34 32.33
CA ILE A 157 -8.67 5.96 31.93
C ILE A 157 -9.23 4.84 32.82
N LEU A 158 -8.39 3.94 33.31
CA LEU A 158 -8.83 2.85 34.18
C LEU A 158 -9.41 3.35 35.51
N SER A 159 -8.84 4.41 36.09
CA SER A 159 -9.36 5.01 37.31
C SER A 159 -10.72 5.69 37.11
N THR A 160 -10.90 6.32 35.94
CA THR A 160 -12.17 6.94 35.57
C THR A 160 -13.27 5.90 35.36
N LEU A 161 -12.94 4.79 34.69
CA LEU A 161 -13.90 3.69 34.40
C LEU A 161 -14.31 2.97 35.70
N SER A 162 -13.38 2.78 36.65
CA SER A 162 -13.69 2.13 37.93
C SER A 162 -14.62 2.94 38.84
N SER A 163 -14.79 4.24 38.57
CA SER A 163 -15.70 5.10 39.31
C SER A 163 -17.13 5.13 38.73
N ILE A 164 -17.41 4.36 37.66
CA ILE A 164 -18.71 4.35 36.98
C ILE A 164 -19.54 3.17 37.48
N ASP A 165 -20.59 3.44 38.23
CA ASP A 165 -21.49 2.41 38.77
C ASP A 165 -22.50 1.89 37.74
N ASN A 166 -22.81 2.67 36.69
CA ASN A 166 -23.81 2.29 35.69
C ASN A 166 -23.18 1.43 34.60
N PRO A 167 -23.57 0.12 34.45
CA PRO A 167 -22.99 -0.80 33.47
C PRO A 167 -23.18 -0.35 32.00
N GLY A 168 -24.30 0.35 31.70
CA GLY A 168 -24.57 0.86 30.36
C GLY A 168 -23.64 2.00 29.97
N ARG A 169 -23.39 2.91 30.90
CA ARG A 169 -22.42 4.02 30.73
C ARG A 169 -20.99 3.50 30.63
N LEU A 170 -20.67 2.50 31.44
CA LEU A 170 -19.35 1.84 31.38
C LEU A 170 -19.11 1.19 30.02
N ALA A 171 -20.08 0.44 29.49
CA ALA A 171 -20.00 -0.18 28.18
C ALA A 171 -19.75 0.84 27.06
N ASP A 172 -20.47 1.95 27.09
CA ASP A 172 -20.37 3.02 26.09
C ASP A 172 -19.00 3.73 26.15
N MET A 173 -18.49 3.97 27.36
CA MET A 173 -17.15 4.54 27.55
C MET A 173 -16.03 3.60 27.06
N ILE A 174 -16.11 2.31 27.38
CA ILE A 174 -15.14 1.33 26.90
C ILE A 174 -15.19 1.23 25.37
N ALA A 175 -16.39 1.14 24.76
CA ALA A 175 -16.57 1.08 23.32
C ALA A 175 -15.95 2.29 22.59
N ALA A 176 -16.03 3.48 23.19
CA ALA A 176 -15.42 4.69 22.65
C ALA A 176 -13.89 4.58 22.53
N HIS A 177 -13.23 3.89 23.47
CA HIS A 177 -11.77 3.75 23.53
C HIS A 177 -11.22 2.54 22.75
N LEU A 178 -12.08 1.64 22.27
CA LEU A 178 -11.65 0.50 21.44
C LEU A 178 -11.31 0.95 20.02
N THR A 179 -10.30 0.31 19.43
CA THR A 179 -9.87 0.56 18.04
C THR A 179 -10.65 -0.34 17.08
N LEU A 180 -11.98 -0.26 17.13
CA LEU A 180 -12.89 -1.04 16.30
C LEU A 180 -13.21 -0.31 14.98
N ARG A 181 -13.67 -1.08 13.97
CA ARG A 181 -14.22 -0.54 12.72
C ARG A 181 -15.54 0.20 12.99
N ILE A 182 -15.90 1.13 12.11
CA ILE A 182 -17.13 1.92 12.25
C ILE A 182 -18.36 1.00 12.36
N GLN A 183 -18.42 -0.04 11.56
CA GLN A 183 -19.51 -1.01 11.57
C GLN A 183 -19.64 -1.72 12.92
N GLU A 184 -18.55 -2.15 13.51
CA GLU A 184 -18.51 -2.81 14.82
C GLU A 184 -18.90 -1.83 15.96
N LYS A 185 -18.42 -0.60 15.88
CA LYS A 185 -18.83 0.46 16.82
C LYS A 185 -20.32 0.78 16.70
N GLN A 186 -20.83 0.84 15.49
CA GLN A 186 -22.23 1.09 15.22
C GLN A 186 -23.12 -0.05 15.74
N GLU A 187 -22.67 -1.29 15.58
CA GLU A 187 -23.36 -2.47 16.09
C GLU A 187 -23.53 -2.44 17.62
N ILE A 188 -22.51 -1.96 18.36
CA ILE A 188 -22.61 -1.74 19.81
C ILE A 188 -23.63 -0.63 20.11
N LEU A 189 -23.66 0.45 19.32
CA LEU A 189 -24.59 1.55 19.51
C LEU A 189 -26.05 1.11 19.26
N GLU A 190 -26.29 0.26 18.25
CA GLU A 190 -27.60 -0.26 17.85
C GLU A 190 -28.14 -1.33 18.79
N THR A 191 -27.27 -1.95 19.59
CA THR A 191 -27.69 -2.99 20.54
C THR A 191 -28.30 -2.32 21.80
N PHE A 192 -29.63 -2.20 21.84
CA PHE A 192 -30.34 -1.58 22.95
C PHE A 192 -30.37 -2.42 24.24
N PRO A 193 -30.59 -3.76 24.20
CA PRO A 193 -30.59 -4.58 25.40
C PRO A 193 -29.20 -4.58 26.06
N LEU A 194 -29.13 -4.20 27.34
CA LEU A 194 -27.86 -4.01 28.06
C LEU A 194 -27.03 -5.31 28.09
N LYS A 195 -27.63 -6.45 28.38
CA LYS A 195 -26.95 -7.75 28.43
C LYS A 195 -26.30 -8.08 27.08
N ALA A 196 -27.07 -8.01 25.99
CA ALA A 196 -26.58 -8.29 24.65
C ALA A 196 -25.46 -7.32 24.23
N ARG A 197 -25.53 -6.04 24.66
CA ARG A 197 -24.48 -5.05 24.41
C ARG A 197 -23.18 -5.39 25.13
N LEU A 198 -23.27 -5.81 26.39
CA LEU A 198 -22.11 -6.24 27.17
C LEU A 198 -21.46 -7.51 26.57
N GLU A 199 -22.25 -8.48 26.16
CA GLU A 199 -21.76 -9.69 25.48
C GLU A 199 -21.06 -9.35 24.17
N ARG A 200 -21.63 -8.47 23.34
CA ARG A 200 -20.99 -7.99 22.10
C ARG A 200 -19.68 -7.26 22.37
N LEU A 201 -19.70 -6.36 23.35
CA LEU A 201 -18.51 -5.61 23.73
C LEU A 201 -17.38 -6.53 24.20
N LEU A 202 -17.72 -7.54 25.00
CA LEU A 202 -16.77 -8.56 25.47
C LEU A 202 -16.14 -9.31 24.29
N ALA A 203 -16.95 -9.77 23.33
CA ALA A 203 -16.48 -10.48 22.15
C ALA A 203 -15.53 -9.64 21.29
N PHE A 204 -15.85 -8.36 21.06
CA PHE A 204 -14.96 -7.45 20.34
C PHE A 204 -13.66 -7.17 21.12
N LEU A 205 -13.75 -7.03 22.42
CA LEU A 205 -12.60 -6.77 23.29
C LEU A 205 -11.62 -7.98 23.30
N GLU A 206 -12.14 -9.18 23.39
CA GLU A 206 -11.33 -10.41 23.29
C GLU A 206 -10.63 -10.52 21.94
N SER A 207 -11.36 -10.27 20.84
CA SER A 207 -10.78 -10.25 19.49
C SER A 207 -9.63 -9.25 19.34
N GLU A 208 -9.80 -8.03 19.87
CA GLU A 208 -8.76 -7.00 19.84
C GLU A 208 -7.54 -7.35 20.70
N ILE A 209 -7.75 -7.97 21.87
CA ILE A 209 -6.66 -8.47 22.72
C ILE A 209 -5.85 -9.54 21.99
N ASP A 210 -6.52 -10.48 21.33
CA ASP A 210 -5.86 -11.54 20.56
C ASP A 210 -5.04 -10.96 19.41
N LEU A 211 -5.57 -10.00 18.68
CA LEU A 211 -4.85 -9.29 17.62
C LEU A 211 -3.59 -8.59 18.15
N LEU A 212 -3.69 -7.89 19.27
CA LEU A 212 -2.55 -7.22 19.89
C LEU A 212 -1.49 -8.22 20.41
N GLN A 213 -1.91 -9.36 20.94
CA GLN A 213 -0.99 -10.42 21.37
C GLN A 213 -0.26 -11.05 20.18
N ILE A 214 -0.95 -11.32 19.08
CA ILE A 214 -0.35 -11.80 17.84
C ILE A 214 0.67 -10.78 17.30
N GLN A 215 0.31 -9.50 17.24
CA GLN A 215 1.23 -8.44 16.82
C GLN A 215 2.48 -8.36 17.70
N LYS A 216 2.32 -8.45 19.03
CA LYS A 216 3.44 -8.48 19.98
C LYS A 216 4.34 -9.70 19.76
N ARG A 217 3.75 -10.87 19.49
CA ARG A 217 4.48 -12.13 19.21
C ARG A 217 5.26 -12.03 17.90
N ILE A 218 4.66 -11.46 16.85
CA ILE A 218 5.33 -11.24 15.56
C ILE A 218 6.51 -10.28 15.73
N ARG A 219 6.29 -9.13 16.38
CA ARG A 219 7.37 -8.17 16.66
C ARG A 219 8.50 -8.79 17.48
N GLY A 220 8.16 -9.64 18.47
CA GLY A 220 9.14 -10.37 19.28
C GLY A 220 9.97 -11.37 18.45
N ARG A 221 9.34 -12.09 17.50
CA ARG A 221 10.07 -12.99 16.59
C ARG A 221 10.99 -12.22 15.66
N VAL A 222 10.51 -11.15 15.04
CA VAL A 222 11.32 -10.30 14.14
C VAL A 222 12.52 -9.74 14.91
N LYS A 223 12.31 -9.23 16.14
CA LYS A 223 13.40 -8.72 16.98
C LYS A 223 14.43 -9.82 17.31
N LYS A 224 13.97 -11.02 17.74
CA LYS A 224 14.87 -12.15 18.00
C LYS A 224 15.64 -12.61 16.76
N GLN A 225 15.01 -12.58 15.60
CA GLN A 225 15.66 -12.95 14.34
C GLN A 225 16.74 -11.93 13.95
N MET A 226 16.47 -10.64 14.13
CA MET A 226 17.47 -9.58 13.94
C MET A 226 18.63 -9.72 14.93
N GLU A 227 18.34 -9.93 16.23
CA GLU A 227 19.37 -10.14 17.26
C GLU A 227 20.22 -11.39 16.99
N ARG A 228 19.59 -12.47 16.46
CA ARG A 228 20.30 -13.69 16.07
C ARG A 228 21.22 -13.46 14.87
N SER A 229 20.74 -12.79 13.84
CA SER A 229 21.55 -12.44 12.67
C SER A 229 22.71 -11.50 13.04
N GLN A 230 22.48 -10.53 13.94
CA GLN A 230 23.55 -9.68 14.46
C GLN A 230 24.57 -10.48 15.28
N ARG A 231 24.12 -11.43 16.08
CA ARG A 231 25.01 -12.27 16.89
C ARG A 231 25.81 -13.27 16.03
N GLU A 232 25.20 -13.85 14.98
CA GLU A 232 25.92 -14.70 14.02
C GLU A 232 26.96 -13.90 13.24
N TYR A 233 26.64 -12.68 12.83
CA TYR A 233 27.61 -11.77 12.21
C TYR A 233 28.77 -11.43 13.18
N TYR A 234 28.44 -11.09 14.43
CA TYR A 234 29.41 -10.77 15.46
C TYR A 234 30.35 -11.95 15.78
N LEU A 235 29.81 -13.16 15.87
CA LEU A 235 30.61 -14.38 16.09
C LEU A 235 31.50 -14.69 14.88
N ASN A 236 31.04 -14.49 13.66
CA ASN A 236 31.84 -14.64 12.44
C ASN A 236 32.99 -13.62 12.39
N GLU A 237 32.76 -12.39 12.81
CA GLU A 237 33.82 -11.37 12.90
C GLU A 237 34.82 -11.67 14.05
N GLN A 238 34.36 -12.20 15.19
CA GLN A 238 35.26 -12.69 16.25
C GLN A 238 36.13 -13.85 15.75
N VAL A 239 35.54 -14.80 15.04
CA VAL A 239 36.32 -15.92 14.44
C VAL A 239 37.36 -15.39 13.46
N LYS A 240 37.04 -14.42 12.63
CA LYS A 240 38.01 -13.76 11.76
C LYS A 240 39.10 -12.98 12.52
N ALA A 241 38.74 -12.31 13.61
CA ALA A 241 39.70 -11.60 14.44
C ALA A 241 40.66 -12.56 15.17
N ILE A 242 40.12 -13.66 15.71
CA ILE A 242 40.90 -14.72 16.36
C ILE A 242 41.80 -15.44 15.35
N GLN A 243 41.34 -15.71 14.14
CA GLN A 243 42.15 -16.27 13.05
C GLN A 243 43.30 -15.33 12.67
N LYS A 244 43.07 -14.02 12.72
CA LYS A 244 44.07 -12.99 12.45
C LYS A 244 45.12 -12.89 13.58
N GLU A 245 44.75 -13.10 14.85
CA GLU A 245 45.66 -13.11 16.00
C GLU A 245 46.46 -14.41 16.13
N LEU A 246 45.91 -15.53 15.65
CA LEU A 246 46.57 -16.84 15.68
C LEU A 246 47.68 -17.05 14.63
N GLY A 247 48.05 -16.00 13.90
CA GLY A 247 49.30 -15.99 13.15
C GLY A 247 49.27 -16.67 11.76
N GLU A 248 48.10 -16.80 11.10
CA GLU A 248 48.03 -17.04 9.66
C GLU A 248 48.27 -15.73 8.89
N SER A 249 49.43 -15.14 9.13
CA SER A 249 49.93 -14.01 8.37
C SER A 249 50.59 -14.49 7.07
N GLN A 250 49.78 -14.89 6.10
CA GLN A 250 50.15 -14.84 4.69
C GLN A 250 48.86 -14.96 3.87
N GLY A 251 48.32 -13.81 3.43
CA GLY A 251 47.42 -13.79 2.29
C GLY A 251 45.98 -13.30 2.51
N VAL A 252 45.60 -12.66 3.61
CA VAL A 252 44.32 -11.94 3.69
C VAL A 252 44.57 -10.49 3.26
N PRO A 253 44.11 -10.07 2.08
CA PRO A 253 44.18 -8.68 1.68
C PRO A 253 43.47 -7.83 2.75
N ASN A 254 44.11 -6.76 3.20
CA ASN A 254 43.50 -5.82 4.14
C ASN A 254 42.21 -5.31 3.50
N GLU A 255 41.04 -5.67 4.03
CA GLU A 255 39.71 -5.38 3.45
C GLU A 255 39.58 -3.90 3.07
N LEU A 256 40.20 -3.01 3.87
CA LEU A 256 40.23 -1.57 3.62
C LEU A 256 41.09 -1.19 2.40
N ASP A 257 42.16 -1.93 2.14
CA ASP A 257 42.99 -1.72 0.96
C ASP A 257 42.33 -2.26 -0.30
N ASP A 258 41.57 -3.33 -0.16
CA ASP A 258 40.76 -3.85 -1.26
C ASP A 258 39.60 -2.90 -1.60
N LEU A 259 38.93 -2.31 -0.59
CA LEU A 259 37.94 -1.25 -0.82
C LEU A 259 38.57 -0.05 -1.52
N ALA A 260 39.77 0.38 -1.12
CA ALA A 260 40.49 1.47 -1.79
C ALA A 260 40.77 1.14 -3.27
N LYS A 261 41.26 -0.07 -3.57
CA LYS A 261 41.50 -0.53 -4.95
C LYS A 261 40.21 -0.63 -5.76
N ARG A 262 39.10 -1.06 -5.15
CA ARG A 262 37.79 -1.12 -5.79
C ARG A 262 37.26 0.28 -6.13
N ILE A 263 37.43 1.25 -5.22
CA ILE A 263 37.06 2.67 -5.44
C ILE A 263 37.85 3.24 -6.63
N GLU A 264 39.15 2.95 -6.75
CA GLU A 264 39.97 3.42 -7.86
C GLU A 264 39.55 2.78 -9.20
N LYS A 265 39.23 1.48 -9.20
CA LYS A 265 38.82 0.74 -10.40
C LYS A 265 37.42 1.06 -10.88
N ALA A 266 36.53 1.55 -10.03
CA ALA A 266 35.11 1.73 -10.34
C ALA A 266 34.81 2.87 -11.33
N LYS A 267 35.81 3.70 -11.71
CA LYS A 267 35.69 4.81 -12.69
C LYS A 267 34.49 5.72 -12.42
N MET A 268 34.30 6.07 -11.17
CA MET A 268 33.23 6.97 -10.69
C MET A 268 33.51 8.42 -11.09
N PRO A 269 32.50 9.32 -11.16
CA PRO A 269 32.69 10.75 -11.21
C PRO A 269 33.58 11.23 -10.06
N LYS A 270 34.33 12.33 -10.29
CA LYS A 270 35.30 12.85 -9.31
C LYS A 270 34.65 13.12 -7.95
N GLU A 271 33.50 13.77 -7.95
CA GLU A 271 32.75 14.12 -6.74
C GLU A 271 32.38 12.89 -5.89
N VAL A 272 31.87 11.83 -6.55
CA VAL A 272 31.52 10.56 -5.91
C VAL A 272 32.74 9.85 -5.37
N LYS A 273 33.84 9.87 -6.14
CA LYS A 273 35.12 9.28 -5.72
C LYS A 273 35.69 9.98 -4.50
N ASP A 274 35.68 11.30 -4.47
CA ASP A 274 36.17 12.10 -3.33
C ASP A 274 35.34 11.81 -2.07
N LYS A 275 34.01 11.69 -2.21
CA LYS A 275 33.12 11.34 -1.11
C LYS A 275 33.37 9.91 -0.62
N ALA A 276 33.52 8.94 -1.52
CA ALA A 276 33.82 7.55 -1.18
C ALA A 276 35.19 7.42 -0.45
N LEU A 277 36.22 8.15 -0.89
CA LEU A 277 37.51 8.18 -0.24
C LEU A 277 37.46 8.85 1.15
N SER A 278 36.66 9.92 1.29
CA SER A 278 36.41 10.56 2.59
C SER A 278 35.75 9.58 3.58
N GLU A 279 34.72 8.83 3.12
CA GLU A 279 34.07 7.81 3.97
C GLU A 279 35.01 6.63 4.29
N LEU A 280 35.85 6.21 3.34
CA LEU A 280 36.86 5.18 3.59
C LEU A 280 37.88 5.64 4.65
N ASN A 281 38.31 6.91 4.60
CA ASN A 281 39.22 7.47 5.61
C ASN A 281 38.59 7.56 6.99
N LYS A 282 37.30 7.90 7.07
CA LYS A 282 36.54 7.83 8.32
C LYS A 282 36.47 6.38 8.83
N LEU A 283 36.16 5.43 7.95
CA LEU A 283 36.11 4.01 8.30
C LEU A 283 37.45 3.48 8.84
N LYS A 284 38.58 3.96 8.25
CA LYS A 284 39.94 3.61 8.75
C LYS A 284 40.22 4.12 10.16
N SER A 285 39.62 5.25 10.56
CA SER A 285 39.79 5.84 11.89
C SER A 285 38.80 5.31 12.93
N MET A 286 37.76 4.58 12.52
CA MET A 286 36.75 4.03 13.42
C MET A 286 37.16 2.67 13.96
N SER A 287 36.69 2.36 15.18
CA SER A 287 36.79 0.98 15.70
C SER A 287 35.97 0.04 14.79
N PRO A 288 36.53 -1.12 14.39
CA PRO A 288 35.81 -2.10 13.57
C PRO A 288 34.49 -2.60 14.21
N MET A 289 34.36 -2.49 15.52
CA MET A 289 33.20 -2.89 16.31
C MET A 289 32.14 -1.79 16.47
N ALA A 290 32.40 -0.57 15.97
CA ALA A 290 31.45 0.52 16.06
C ALA A 290 30.27 0.30 15.11
N ALA A 291 29.04 0.57 15.57
CA ALA A 291 27.84 0.50 14.72
C ALA A 291 27.95 1.43 13.51
N GLU A 292 28.59 2.57 13.68
CA GLU A 292 28.88 3.55 12.63
C GLU A 292 29.80 3.00 11.54
N ALA A 293 30.78 2.16 11.89
CA ALA A 293 31.67 1.51 10.93
C ALA A 293 30.88 0.57 9.99
N THR A 294 29.86 -0.14 10.51
CA THR A 294 28.97 -0.96 9.69
C THR A 294 28.12 -0.10 8.73
N VAL A 295 27.65 1.05 9.18
CA VAL A 295 26.89 1.98 8.32
C VAL A 295 27.78 2.53 7.19
N SER A 296 29.00 2.96 7.50
CA SER A 296 29.95 3.46 6.50
C SER A 296 30.39 2.37 5.53
N ARG A 297 30.58 1.12 5.99
CA ARG A 297 30.89 -0.01 5.12
C ARG A 297 29.74 -0.32 4.17
N ASN A 298 28.51 -0.45 4.67
CA ASN A 298 27.34 -0.66 3.85
C ASN A 298 27.15 0.44 2.79
N TYR A 299 27.42 1.69 3.17
CA TYR A 299 27.39 2.84 2.25
C TYR A 299 28.41 2.69 1.11
N LEU A 300 29.65 2.34 1.43
CA LEU A 300 30.69 2.10 0.45
C LEU A 300 30.35 0.92 -0.48
N ASP A 301 29.81 -0.16 0.07
CA ASP A 301 29.36 -1.32 -0.72
C ASP A 301 28.24 -0.95 -1.68
N TRP A 302 27.29 -0.13 -1.27
CA TRP A 302 26.24 0.36 -2.18
C TRP A 302 26.83 1.23 -3.29
N ILE A 303 27.69 2.22 -2.98
CA ILE A 303 28.34 3.05 -4.00
C ILE A 303 29.15 2.22 -5.00
N LEU A 304 29.89 1.21 -4.50
CA LEU A 304 30.69 0.31 -5.33
C LEU A 304 29.87 -0.66 -6.18
N SER A 305 28.66 -0.97 -5.75
CA SER A 305 27.75 -1.87 -6.49
C SER A 305 27.06 -1.19 -7.67
N LEU A 306 27.00 0.14 -7.67
CA LEU A 306 26.36 0.91 -8.74
C LEU A 306 27.19 0.90 -10.03
N PRO A 307 26.52 0.77 -11.19
CA PRO A 307 27.20 0.76 -12.49
C PRO A 307 27.54 2.17 -12.98
N TRP A 308 28.64 2.75 -12.54
CA TRP A 308 29.04 4.11 -12.91
C TRP A 308 29.41 4.26 -14.38
N ASN A 309 30.01 3.21 -14.99
CA ASN A 309 30.55 3.32 -16.34
C ASN A 309 30.29 2.07 -17.22
N LYS A 310 29.77 1.00 -16.66
CA LYS A 310 29.52 -0.25 -17.40
C LYS A 310 28.22 -0.13 -18.20
N ARG A 311 28.31 -0.35 -19.52
CA ARG A 311 27.17 -0.27 -20.45
C ARG A 311 26.99 -1.58 -21.19
N SER A 312 25.73 -1.94 -21.48
CA SER A 312 25.40 -2.97 -22.47
C SER A 312 25.61 -2.42 -23.87
N LYS A 313 25.97 -3.29 -24.81
CA LYS A 313 26.07 -2.91 -26.23
C LYS A 313 24.67 -2.76 -26.82
N VAL A 314 24.32 -1.53 -27.16
CA VAL A 314 23.03 -1.21 -27.76
C VAL A 314 23.14 -1.31 -29.28
N CYS A 315 22.18 -1.99 -29.89
CA CYS A 315 22.04 -2.11 -31.32
C CYS A 315 20.63 -1.68 -31.72
N TYR A 316 20.52 -0.58 -32.44
CA TYR A 316 19.25 -0.12 -32.99
C TYR A 316 19.08 -0.62 -34.42
N ASP A 317 18.84 -1.92 -34.59
CA ASP A 317 18.46 -2.54 -35.86
C ASP A 317 16.92 -2.67 -35.87
N LEU A 318 16.25 -1.82 -36.67
CA LEU A 318 14.80 -1.78 -36.75
C LEU A 318 14.20 -3.05 -37.35
N ASP A 319 14.89 -3.68 -38.33
CA ASP A 319 14.42 -4.91 -38.94
C ASP A 319 14.49 -6.07 -37.94
N LYS A 320 15.57 -6.12 -37.17
CA LYS A 320 15.71 -7.07 -36.07
C LYS A 320 14.66 -6.83 -35.00
N ALA A 321 14.42 -5.57 -34.61
CA ALA A 321 13.43 -5.21 -33.62
C ALA A 321 12.03 -5.63 -34.06
N GLN A 322 11.68 -5.41 -35.32
CA GLN A 322 10.41 -5.83 -35.89
C GLN A 322 10.25 -7.36 -35.84
N LYS A 323 11.28 -8.11 -36.19
CA LYS A 323 11.25 -9.58 -36.12
C LYS A 323 11.04 -10.07 -34.68
N VAL A 324 11.82 -9.57 -33.74
CA VAL A 324 11.69 -9.94 -32.31
C VAL A 324 10.29 -9.66 -31.80
N LEU A 325 9.72 -8.49 -32.12
CA LEU A 325 8.35 -8.14 -31.70
C LEU A 325 7.28 -9.02 -32.40
N GLN A 326 7.48 -9.40 -33.66
CA GLN A 326 6.57 -10.29 -34.37
C GLN A 326 6.63 -11.73 -33.85
N GLU A 327 7.80 -12.24 -33.55
CA GLU A 327 8.00 -13.58 -33.00
C GLU A 327 7.49 -13.72 -31.56
N ALA A 328 7.66 -12.67 -30.74
CA ALA A 328 7.27 -12.70 -29.32
C ALA A 328 5.78 -12.40 -29.09
N HIS A 329 5.11 -11.68 -29.99
CA HIS A 329 3.73 -11.21 -29.81
C HIS A 329 2.88 -11.40 -31.05
N TYR A 330 1.77 -12.10 -30.89
CA TYR A 330 0.79 -12.25 -31.96
C TYR A 330 -0.12 -11.01 -32.06
N GLY A 331 -0.44 -10.55 -33.26
CA GLY A 331 -1.28 -9.37 -33.50
C GLY A 331 -0.63 -8.07 -33.03
N LEU A 332 -1.44 -7.13 -32.57
CA LEU A 332 -1.03 -5.81 -32.04
C LEU A 332 -0.23 -4.97 -33.05
N GLU A 333 -0.55 -5.05 -34.36
CA GLU A 333 0.25 -4.42 -35.42
C GLU A 333 0.45 -2.91 -35.18
N LYS A 334 -0.61 -2.17 -34.86
CA LYS A 334 -0.54 -0.72 -34.56
C LYS A 334 0.37 -0.40 -33.35
N VAL A 335 0.37 -1.29 -32.34
CA VAL A 335 1.20 -1.11 -31.15
C VAL A 335 2.67 -1.34 -31.50
N LYS A 336 2.97 -2.39 -32.29
CA LYS A 336 4.30 -2.69 -32.78
C LYS A 336 4.85 -1.58 -33.67
N GLU A 337 4.04 -1.07 -34.58
CA GLU A 337 4.38 0.06 -35.46
C GLU A 337 4.80 1.28 -34.63
N ARG A 338 3.98 1.67 -33.63
CA ARG A 338 4.32 2.77 -32.72
C ARG A 338 5.59 2.54 -31.92
N ILE A 339 5.84 1.30 -31.47
CA ILE A 339 7.08 0.96 -30.80
C ILE A 339 8.28 1.10 -31.75
N ILE A 340 8.16 0.66 -33.02
CA ILE A 340 9.23 0.82 -34.01
C ILE A 340 9.48 2.29 -34.34
N GLU A 341 8.43 3.11 -34.48
CA GLU A 341 8.56 4.57 -34.66
C GLU A 341 9.34 5.19 -33.48
N PHE A 342 8.98 4.84 -32.25
CA PHE A 342 9.67 5.29 -31.06
C PHE A 342 11.15 4.90 -31.07
N LEU A 343 11.47 3.65 -31.41
CA LEU A 343 12.84 3.17 -31.51
C LEU A 343 13.63 3.87 -32.63
N ALA A 344 12.98 4.17 -33.76
CA ALA A 344 13.60 4.89 -34.87
C ALA A 344 13.99 6.32 -34.49
N VAL A 345 13.15 7.00 -33.71
CA VAL A 345 13.47 8.34 -33.16
C VAL A 345 14.69 8.21 -32.23
N HIS A 346 14.72 7.24 -31.34
CA HIS A 346 15.84 7.02 -30.42
C HIS A 346 17.15 6.63 -31.13
N GLN A 347 17.08 5.94 -32.26
CA GLN A 347 18.26 5.69 -33.09
C GLN A 347 18.88 6.97 -33.61
N ARG A 348 18.04 7.94 -34.01
CA ARG A 348 18.48 9.18 -34.66
C ARG A 348 18.92 10.24 -33.67
N VAL A 349 18.28 10.30 -32.50
CA VAL A 349 18.58 11.26 -31.43
C VAL A 349 19.53 10.63 -30.43
N LYS A 350 20.78 11.07 -30.39
CA LYS A 350 21.82 10.54 -29.48
C LYS A 350 21.53 10.76 -27.98
N LYS A 351 20.62 11.66 -27.63
CA LYS A 351 20.19 11.93 -26.24
C LYS A 351 18.72 11.52 -26.08
N LEU A 352 18.42 10.77 -25.02
CA LEU A 352 17.07 10.34 -24.65
C LEU A 352 16.28 11.55 -24.09
N LYS A 353 15.83 12.45 -24.96
CA LYS A 353 15.05 13.65 -24.59
C LYS A 353 13.56 13.57 -24.99
N GLY A 354 13.11 12.43 -25.51
CA GLY A 354 11.73 12.22 -25.93
C GLY A 354 10.80 11.87 -24.77
N PRO A 355 9.48 11.86 -25.02
CA PRO A 355 8.50 11.38 -24.07
C PRO A 355 8.73 9.91 -23.73
N ILE A 356 8.31 9.51 -22.55
CA ILE A 356 8.44 8.14 -22.06
C ILE A 356 7.30 7.30 -22.61
N LEU A 357 7.61 6.11 -23.11
CA LEU A 357 6.60 5.21 -23.62
C LEU A 357 5.75 4.66 -22.46
N CYS A 358 4.43 4.85 -22.53
CA CYS A 358 3.48 4.33 -21.57
C CYS A 358 2.51 3.34 -22.22
N LEU A 359 2.59 2.07 -21.84
CA LEU A 359 1.73 1.01 -22.34
C LEU A 359 0.47 0.88 -21.46
N VAL A 360 -0.67 1.31 -21.97
CA VAL A 360 -1.94 1.31 -21.23
C VAL A 360 -2.89 0.27 -21.78
N GLY A 361 -3.44 -0.60 -20.94
CA GLY A 361 -4.40 -1.60 -21.37
C GLY A 361 -4.79 -2.56 -20.25
N PRO A 362 -5.79 -3.42 -20.47
CA PRO A 362 -6.29 -4.33 -19.47
C PRO A 362 -5.21 -5.30 -18.98
N PRO A 363 -5.40 -5.94 -17.82
CA PRO A 363 -4.45 -6.93 -17.32
C PRO A 363 -4.39 -8.15 -18.26
N GLY A 364 -3.17 -8.70 -18.41
CA GLY A 364 -2.96 -9.93 -19.19
C GLY A 364 -2.82 -9.74 -20.70
N VAL A 365 -2.69 -8.51 -21.21
CA VAL A 365 -2.47 -8.24 -22.64
C VAL A 365 -0.98 -8.22 -23.05
N GLY A 366 -0.07 -8.60 -22.16
CA GLY A 366 1.34 -8.72 -22.50
C GLY A 366 2.17 -7.44 -22.35
N LYS A 367 1.73 -6.42 -21.59
CA LYS A 367 2.48 -5.17 -21.38
C LYS A 367 3.92 -5.40 -20.92
N THR A 368 4.09 -6.26 -19.92
CA THR A 368 5.42 -6.56 -19.36
C THR A 368 6.30 -7.34 -20.34
N SER A 369 5.72 -8.29 -21.09
CA SER A 369 6.47 -9.03 -22.10
C SER A 369 6.85 -8.16 -23.29
N LEU A 370 6.00 -7.18 -23.68
CA LEU A 370 6.36 -6.19 -24.71
C LEU A 370 7.59 -5.37 -24.30
N GLY A 371 7.65 -4.89 -23.06
CA GLY A 371 8.83 -4.19 -22.56
C GLY A 371 10.09 -5.06 -22.56
N GLN A 372 9.96 -6.33 -22.21
CA GLN A 372 11.07 -7.27 -22.28
C GLN A 372 11.55 -7.50 -23.74
N SER A 373 10.61 -7.66 -24.68
CA SER A 373 10.94 -7.81 -26.11
C SER A 373 11.56 -6.54 -26.69
N ILE A 374 11.15 -5.35 -26.25
CA ILE A 374 11.81 -4.09 -26.62
C ILE A 374 13.27 -4.09 -26.12
N ALA A 375 13.52 -4.48 -24.88
CA ALA A 375 14.86 -4.53 -24.33
C ALA A 375 15.76 -5.50 -25.12
N GLU A 376 15.25 -6.69 -25.42
CA GLU A 376 15.93 -7.70 -26.22
C GLU A 376 16.23 -7.21 -27.64
N ALA A 377 15.26 -6.56 -28.28
CA ALA A 377 15.40 -6.01 -29.63
C ALA A 377 16.53 -5.00 -29.77
N ILE A 378 16.74 -4.16 -28.75
CA ILE A 378 17.78 -3.13 -28.74
C ILE A 378 19.06 -3.55 -28.00
N GLY A 379 19.12 -4.77 -27.44
CA GLY A 379 20.27 -5.29 -26.71
C GLY A 379 20.52 -4.60 -25.35
N ARG A 380 19.47 -4.10 -24.69
CA ARG A 380 19.57 -3.54 -23.34
C ARG A 380 19.16 -4.58 -22.31
N GLU A 381 19.80 -4.54 -21.16
CA GLU A 381 19.37 -5.33 -20.01
C GLU A 381 18.00 -4.84 -19.51
N PHE A 382 17.13 -5.77 -19.15
CA PHE A 382 15.76 -5.48 -18.71
C PHE A 382 15.65 -5.50 -17.19
N VAL A 383 15.10 -4.44 -16.63
CA VAL A 383 14.75 -4.36 -15.21
C VAL A 383 13.31 -3.93 -15.03
N ARG A 384 12.60 -4.55 -14.09
CA ARG A 384 11.22 -4.23 -13.76
C ARG A 384 11.10 -3.78 -12.30
N MET A 385 10.37 -2.71 -12.09
CA MET A 385 9.98 -2.21 -10.77
C MET A 385 8.46 -2.00 -10.75
N SER A 386 7.77 -2.67 -9.83
CA SER A 386 6.33 -2.41 -9.59
C SER A 386 6.17 -1.19 -8.70
N LEU A 387 5.31 -0.27 -9.13
CA LEU A 387 4.88 0.92 -8.41
C LEU A 387 3.54 0.72 -7.69
N GLY A 388 2.89 -0.42 -7.94
CA GLY A 388 1.64 -0.75 -7.28
C GLY A 388 1.81 -0.89 -5.77
N GLY A 389 1.11 -0.01 -5.02
CA GLY A 389 1.19 0.02 -3.55
C GLY A 389 2.29 0.89 -2.97
N VAL A 390 3.11 1.55 -3.79
CA VAL A 390 4.07 2.56 -3.34
C VAL A 390 3.29 3.79 -2.87
N ARG A 391 3.60 4.25 -1.64
CA ARG A 391 2.94 5.39 -1.00
C ARG A 391 3.93 6.40 -0.42
N ASP A 392 5.16 5.98 -0.21
CA ASP A 392 6.22 6.77 0.41
C ASP A 392 7.25 7.16 -0.65
N GLU A 393 7.56 8.46 -0.74
CA GLU A 393 8.61 8.99 -1.59
C GLU A 393 9.98 8.33 -1.30
N ALA A 394 10.22 7.98 -0.05
CA ALA A 394 11.45 7.33 0.36
C ALA A 394 11.65 5.91 -0.25
N GLU A 395 10.59 5.27 -0.74
CA GLU A 395 10.75 4.03 -1.52
C GLU A 395 11.47 4.27 -2.85
N ILE A 396 11.34 5.48 -3.43
CA ILE A 396 11.98 5.88 -4.70
C ILE A 396 13.34 6.51 -4.45
N ARG A 397 13.42 7.48 -3.53
CA ARG A 397 14.62 8.28 -3.23
C ARG A 397 15.49 7.72 -2.10
N GLY A 398 15.06 6.67 -1.40
CA GLY A 398 15.78 6.14 -0.26
C GLY A 398 15.56 6.91 1.04
N HIS A 399 15.99 6.33 2.14
CA HIS A 399 15.97 6.95 3.46
C HIS A 399 17.34 7.54 3.79
N ARG A 400 17.38 8.64 4.54
CA ARG A 400 18.64 9.19 5.04
C ARG A 400 19.40 8.14 5.85
N ARG A 401 20.70 8.01 5.61
CA ARG A 401 21.57 6.99 6.21
C ARG A 401 21.71 7.05 7.73
N THR A 402 21.25 8.13 8.36
CA THR A 402 21.26 8.28 9.83
C THR A 402 20.29 7.32 10.53
N TYR A 403 19.34 6.71 9.82
CA TYR A 403 18.40 5.75 10.39
C TYR A 403 18.94 4.33 10.31
N ILE A 404 18.84 3.57 11.40
CA ILE A 404 19.25 2.16 11.43
C ILE A 404 18.37 1.36 10.45
N GLY A 405 19.02 0.62 9.54
CA GLY A 405 18.33 -0.16 8.51
C GLY A 405 17.95 0.64 7.26
N SER A 406 18.44 1.88 7.12
CA SER A 406 18.27 2.68 5.90
C SER A 406 18.89 1.99 4.69
N MET A 407 18.27 2.16 3.54
CA MET A 407 18.70 1.62 2.25
C MET A 407 18.49 2.67 1.16
N PRO A 408 19.24 2.59 0.04
CA PRO A 408 18.97 3.39 -1.15
C PRO A 408 17.54 3.15 -1.67
N GLY A 409 17.03 4.09 -2.44
CA GLY A 409 15.76 3.96 -3.13
C GLY A 409 15.72 2.75 -4.07
N ARG A 410 14.53 2.25 -4.34
CA ARG A 410 14.32 1.07 -5.19
C ARG A 410 14.95 1.19 -6.57
N ILE A 411 15.01 2.41 -7.13
CA ILE A 411 15.67 2.65 -8.42
C ILE A 411 17.15 2.33 -8.32
N MET A 412 17.85 2.86 -7.33
CA MET A 412 19.27 2.61 -7.12
C MET A 412 19.55 1.13 -6.80
N GLN A 413 18.72 0.49 -5.98
CA GLN A 413 18.83 -0.94 -5.70
C GLN A 413 18.71 -1.79 -6.98
N LYS A 414 17.78 -1.43 -7.87
CA LYS A 414 17.60 -2.13 -9.15
C LYS A 414 18.76 -1.88 -10.12
N MET A 415 19.29 -0.64 -10.15
CA MET A 415 20.47 -0.29 -10.93
C MET A 415 21.71 -1.06 -10.46
N ALA A 416 21.93 -1.17 -9.16
CA ALA A 416 23.00 -1.99 -8.59
C ALA A 416 22.87 -3.46 -8.96
N LYS A 417 21.65 -4.01 -8.89
CA LYS A 417 21.38 -5.42 -9.23
C LYS A 417 21.64 -5.74 -10.71
N ILE A 418 21.25 -4.86 -11.62
CA ILE A 418 21.43 -5.08 -13.07
C ILE A 418 22.88 -4.88 -13.51
N GLY A 419 23.62 -4.03 -12.85
CA GLY A 419 25.05 -3.82 -13.06
C GLY A 419 25.42 -3.15 -14.37
N VAL A 420 24.49 -2.47 -15.06
CA VAL A 420 24.73 -1.66 -16.27
C VAL A 420 24.06 -0.29 -16.13
N LYS A 421 24.70 0.74 -16.71
CA LYS A 421 24.24 2.14 -16.63
C LYS A 421 23.05 2.44 -17.56
N ASN A 422 22.91 1.68 -18.64
CA ASN A 422 21.95 1.94 -19.72
C ASN A 422 20.89 0.82 -19.89
N PRO A 423 20.24 0.33 -18.83
CA PRO A 423 19.20 -0.67 -18.96
C PRO A 423 17.92 -0.09 -19.59
N LEU A 424 17.00 -0.97 -19.97
CA LEU A 424 15.59 -0.63 -20.11
C LEU A 424 14.92 -0.85 -18.76
N PHE A 425 14.39 0.24 -18.19
CA PHE A 425 13.77 0.26 -16.86
C PHE A 425 12.26 0.36 -17.00
N MET A 426 11.56 -0.69 -16.66
CA MET A 426 10.10 -0.74 -16.71
C MET A 426 9.48 -0.40 -15.36
N LEU A 427 8.70 0.66 -15.34
CA LEU A 427 7.87 1.10 -14.23
C LEU A 427 6.46 0.52 -14.39
N ASP A 428 6.16 -0.54 -13.65
CA ASP A 428 4.91 -1.30 -13.81
C ASP A 428 3.84 -0.82 -12.84
N GLU A 429 2.59 -0.75 -13.31
CA GLU A 429 1.41 -0.35 -12.53
C GLU A 429 1.50 1.08 -11.97
N ILE A 430 1.90 2.06 -12.82
CA ILE A 430 2.04 3.46 -12.41
C ILE A 430 0.69 4.09 -11.99
N ASP A 431 -0.41 3.57 -12.50
CA ASP A 431 -1.78 3.99 -12.15
C ASP A 431 -2.24 3.55 -10.75
N LYS A 432 -1.45 2.72 -10.07
CA LYS A 432 -1.75 2.21 -8.72
C LYS A 432 -0.92 2.87 -7.61
N MET A 433 -0.18 3.91 -7.94
CA MET A 433 0.47 4.74 -6.92
C MET A 433 -0.59 5.56 -6.18
N ALA A 434 -0.38 5.76 -4.90
CA ALA A 434 -1.26 6.58 -4.07
C ALA A 434 -0.42 7.59 -3.29
N MET A 435 -0.92 8.82 -3.20
CA MET A 435 -0.37 9.83 -2.28
C MET A 435 -0.83 9.50 -0.85
N ASP A 436 0.07 9.67 0.11
CA ASP A 436 -0.19 9.53 1.53
C ASP A 436 0.45 10.73 2.28
N PHE A 437 0.13 10.90 3.55
CA PHE A 437 0.75 11.92 4.42
C PHE A 437 2.29 11.79 4.55
N ARG A 438 2.88 10.70 4.05
CA ARG A 438 4.32 10.43 4.05
C ARG A 438 5.08 10.99 2.87
N GLY A 439 4.40 11.53 1.88
CA GLY A 439 5.02 12.11 0.69
C GLY A 439 4.26 11.82 -0.59
N ASP A 440 4.77 12.37 -1.68
CA ASP A 440 4.24 12.19 -3.02
C ASP A 440 5.25 11.42 -3.89
N PRO A 441 5.08 10.09 -4.07
CA PRO A 441 5.96 9.31 -4.93
C PRO A 441 5.90 9.75 -6.40
N ALA A 442 4.81 10.41 -6.84
CA ALA A 442 4.72 10.94 -8.19
C ALA A 442 5.69 12.11 -8.40
N ALA A 443 5.90 12.95 -7.39
CA ALA A 443 6.88 14.03 -7.45
C ALA A 443 8.31 13.50 -7.59
N ALA A 444 8.66 12.44 -6.85
CA ALA A 444 9.96 11.79 -6.99
C ALA A 444 10.16 11.17 -8.38
N LEU A 445 9.10 10.58 -8.94
CA LEU A 445 9.16 10.03 -10.31
C LEU A 445 9.28 11.11 -11.37
N LEU A 446 8.70 12.30 -11.17
CA LEU A 446 8.87 13.41 -12.12
C LEU A 446 10.35 13.76 -12.31
N GLU A 447 11.14 13.80 -11.25
CA GLU A 447 12.58 14.04 -11.33
C GLU A 447 13.31 12.92 -12.08
N VAL A 448 12.94 11.67 -11.82
CA VAL A 448 13.53 10.50 -12.51
C VAL A 448 13.22 10.50 -13.99
N LEU A 449 12.00 10.89 -14.36
CA LEU A 449 11.47 10.80 -15.72
C LEU A 449 11.69 12.05 -16.54
N ASP A 450 12.06 13.16 -15.92
CA ASP A 450 12.36 14.41 -16.61
C ASP A 450 13.77 14.38 -17.21
N PRO A 451 13.94 14.44 -18.54
CA PRO A 451 15.25 14.44 -19.18
C PRO A 451 16.14 15.64 -18.80
N GLU A 452 15.56 16.71 -18.25
CA GLU A 452 16.30 17.88 -17.80
C GLU A 452 16.85 17.72 -16.37
N GLN A 453 16.27 16.84 -15.56
CA GLN A 453 16.62 16.62 -14.17
C GLN A 453 17.31 15.27 -13.92
N ASN A 454 16.96 14.23 -14.69
CA ASN A 454 17.40 12.85 -14.46
C ASN A 454 18.92 12.61 -14.57
N HIS A 455 19.68 13.57 -15.13
CA HIS A 455 21.13 13.50 -15.17
C HIS A 455 21.77 13.71 -13.78
N ALA A 456 21.03 14.25 -12.83
CA ALA A 456 21.48 14.55 -11.47
C ALA A 456 20.43 14.06 -10.45
N PHE A 457 20.03 12.78 -10.55
CA PHE A 457 19.08 12.20 -9.60
C PHE A 457 19.72 12.03 -8.22
N ASP A 458 19.11 12.61 -7.21
CA ASP A 458 19.59 12.57 -5.83
C ASP A 458 18.85 11.53 -4.99
N ASP A 459 19.58 10.47 -4.59
CA ASP A 459 19.12 9.51 -3.61
C ASP A 459 19.53 9.92 -2.21
N HIS A 460 18.59 9.95 -1.27
CA HIS A 460 18.80 10.44 0.10
C HIS A 460 19.77 9.56 0.93
N TYR A 461 19.91 8.28 0.57
CA TYR A 461 20.87 7.40 1.21
C TYR A 461 22.27 7.60 0.66
N LEU A 462 22.39 7.70 -0.65
CA LEU A 462 23.69 7.84 -1.33
C LEU A 462 24.26 9.25 -1.15
N GLU A 463 23.39 10.26 -1.05
CA GLU A 463 23.77 11.68 -0.95
C GLU A 463 24.77 12.12 -2.03
N VAL A 464 24.71 11.48 -3.19
CA VAL A 464 25.48 11.81 -4.39
C VAL A 464 24.53 11.69 -5.59
N SER A 465 24.70 12.59 -6.55
CA SER A 465 23.89 12.58 -7.76
C SER A 465 24.27 11.39 -8.64
N TYR A 466 23.26 10.70 -9.16
CA TYR A 466 23.43 9.60 -10.12
C TYR A 466 22.79 9.95 -11.45
N ASP A 467 23.55 9.76 -12.53
CA ASP A 467 23.10 10.06 -13.89
C ASP A 467 22.24 8.93 -14.46
N LEU A 468 20.93 9.16 -14.55
CA LEU A 468 19.93 8.26 -15.15
C LEU A 468 19.64 8.58 -16.62
N SER A 469 20.32 9.55 -17.25
CA SER A 469 20.02 10.01 -18.61
C SER A 469 20.20 8.94 -19.69
N GLU A 470 20.96 7.88 -19.42
CA GLU A 470 21.17 6.75 -20.34
C GLU A 470 20.16 5.60 -20.14
N VAL A 471 19.34 5.68 -19.10
CA VAL A 471 18.30 4.69 -18.80
C VAL A 471 17.10 4.90 -19.72
N LEU A 472 16.64 3.86 -20.39
CA LEU A 472 15.41 3.92 -21.16
C LEU A 472 14.24 3.53 -20.27
N PHE A 473 13.43 4.52 -19.86
CA PHE A 473 12.24 4.27 -19.05
C PHE A 473 11.04 3.92 -19.93
N ILE A 474 10.29 2.91 -19.50
CA ILE A 474 8.98 2.55 -20.05
C ILE A 474 8.01 2.38 -18.88
N ALA A 475 6.82 2.94 -18.99
CA ALA A 475 5.77 2.78 -17.99
C ALA A 475 4.68 1.82 -18.45
N THR A 476 4.00 1.16 -17.51
CA THR A 476 2.75 0.42 -17.79
C THR A 476 1.65 0.86 -16.85
N ALA A 477 0.42 0.85 -17.36
CA ALA A 477 -0.78 1.14 -16.59
C ALA A 477 -1.93 0.23 -17.03
N ASN A 478 -2.91 0.01 -16.16
CA ASN A 478 -4.14 -0.65 -16.53
C ASN A 478 -5.21 0.37 -16.95
N THR A 479 -5.16 1.56 -16.38
CA THR A 479 -6.08 2.68 -16.62
C THR A 479 -5.30 3.96 -16.87
N LEU A 480 -5.99 5.00 -17.35
CA LEU A 480 -5.41 6.34 -17.52
C LEU A 480 -5.47 7.19 -16.23
N ASN A 481 -5.74 6.56 -15.09
CA ASN A 481 -5.72 7.25 -13.80
C ASN A 481 -4.29 7.47 -13.32
N ILE A 482 -3.54 8.27 -14.08
CA ILE A 482 -2.14 8.64 -13.82
C ILE A 482 -2.13 10.11 -13.45
N PRO A 483 -1.32 10.57 -12.50
CA PRO A 483 -1.17 11.98 -12.20
C PRO A 483 -0.89 12.80 -13.48
N PRO A 484 -1.62 13.91 -13.73
CA PRO A 484 -1.51 14.68 -14.98
C PRO A 484 -0.08 15.10 -15.31
N ALA A 485 0.69 15.52 -14.31
CA ALA A 485 2.07 15.93 -14.49
C ALA A 485 2.99 14.81 -15.02
N LEU A 486 2.73 13.56 -14.68
CA LEU A 486 3.42 12.40 -15.23
C LEU A 486 2.91 12.07 -16.63
N LEU A 487 1.59 12.16 -16.84
CA LEU A 487 0.96 11.85 -18.11
C LEU A 487 1.45 12.78 -19.24
N ASP A 488 1.66 14.07 -18.95
CA ASP A 488 2.18 15.05 -19.90
C ASP A 488 3.60 14.71 -20.42
N ARG A 489 4.35 13.90 -19.70
CA ARG A 489 5.69 13.42 -20.09
C ARG A 489 5.67 12.05 -20.78
N MET A 490 4.48 11.49 -21.02
CA MET A 490 4.33 10.13 -21.52
C MET A 490 3.69 10.11 -22.90
N GLU A 491 4.26 9.31 -23.78
CA GLU A 491 3.60 8.89 -25.01
C GLU A 491 2.76 7.64 -24.74
N VAL A 492 1.43 7.81 -24.74
CA VAL A 492 0.50 6.74 -24.40
C VAL A 492 0.21 5.85 -25.59
N ILE A 493 0.58 4.57 -25.50
CA ILE A 493 0.15 3.54 -26.44
C ILE A 493 -0.94 2.69 -25.79
N ARG A 494 -2.15 2.74 -26.34
CA ARG A 494 -3.26 1.93 -25.86
C ARG A 494 -3.20 0.53 -26.46
N ILE A 495 -3.15 -0.48 -25.61
CA ILE A 495 -3.19 -1.88 -25.97
C ILE A 495 -4.61 -2.38 -25.75
N PRO A 496 -5.33 -2.75 -26.83
CA PRO A 496 -6.69 -3.28 -26.73
C PRO A 496 -6.68 -4.68 -26.09
N GLY A 497 -7.85 -5.15 -25.69
CA GLY A 497 -8.05 -6.56 -25.39
C GLY A 497 -7.97 -7.41 -26.66
N TYR A 498 -7.71 -8.70 -26.49
CA TYR A 498 -7.66 -9.65 -27.58
C TYR A 498 -9.03 -10.18 -27.98
N THR A 499 -9.24 -10.36 -29.28
CA THR A 499 -10.37 -11.10 -29.82
C THR A 499 -10.23 -12.60 -29.52
N GLU A 500 -11.29 -13.37 -29.75
CA GLU A 500 -11.26 -14.83 -29.52
C GLU A 500 -10.22 -15.50 -30.42
N ASP A 501 -10.18 -15.14 -31.71
CA ASP A 501 -9.22 -15.70 -32.66
C ASP A 501 -7.76 -15.38 -32.29
N GLU A 502 -7.50 -14.14 -31.85
CA GLU A 502 -6.18 -13.76 -31.35
C GLU A 502 -5.79 -14.57 -30.10
N LYS A 503 -6.72 -14.78 -29.16
CA LYS A 503 -6.47 -15.60 -27.97
C LYS A 503 -6.15 -17.05 -28.31
N VAL A 504 -6.84 -17.64 -29.29
CA VAL A 504 -6.57 -19.00 -29.78
C VAL A 504 -5.15 -19.09 -30.37
N ASN A 505 -4.77 -18.11 -31.21
CA ASN A 505 -3.45 -18.09 -31.82
C ASN A 505 -2.34 -17.85 -30.79
N ILE A 506 -2.53 -16.92 -29.84
CA ILE A 506 -1.62 -16.68 -28.72
C ILE A 506 -1.47 -17.95 -27.87
N ALA A 507 -2.58 -18.65 -27.61
CA ALA A 507 -2.54 -19.88 -26.84
C ALA A 507 -1.71 -20.96 -27.55
N LYS A 508 -1.88 -21.13 -28.85
CA LYS A 508 -1.15 -22.12 -29.64
C LYS A 508 0.34 -21.80 -29.77
N GLN A 509 0.66 -20.54 -30.11
CA GLN A 509 2.03 -20.14 -30.44
C GLN A 509 2.90 -19.88 -29.23
N HIS A 510 2.32 -19.36 -28.14
CA HIS A 510 3.09 -18.87 -27.00
C HIS A 510 2.75 -19.55 -25.67
N LEU A 511 1.43 -19.62 -25.29
CA LEU A 511 1.08 -20.10 -23.95
C LEU A 511 1.26 -21.60 -23.79
N LEU A 512 0.78 -22.38 -24.75
CA LEU A 512 0.85 -23.84 -24.68
C LEU A 512 2.29 -24.35 -24.70
N PRO A 513 3.20 -23.93 -25.62
CA PRO A 513 4.59 -24.33 -25.57
C PRO A 513 5.29 -23.95 -24.26
N LYS A 514 5.05 -22.74 -23.77
CA LYS A 514 5.58 -22.25 -22.50
C LYS A 514 5.13 -23.11 -21.32
N GLN A 515 3.82 -23.43 -21.25
CA GLN A 515 3.26 -24.22 -20.16
C GLN A 515 3.68 -25.69 -20.22
N LEU A 516 3.82 -26.25 -21.39
CA LEU A 516 4.38 -27.60 -21.59
C LEU A 516 5.82 -27.68 -21.04
N GLN A 517 6.67 -26.71 -21.41
CA GLN A 517 8.04 -26.63 -20.92
C GLN A 517 8.12 -26.45 -19.40
N GLN A 518 7.31 -25.55 -18.84
CA GLN A 518 7.29 -25.27 -17.40
C GLN A 518 6.80 -26.45 -16.55
N ASN A 519 5.94 -27.28 -17.10
CA ASN A 519 5.42 -28.48 -16.42
C ASN A 519 6.21 -29.75 -16.79
N GLY A 520 7.31 -29.66 -17.55
CA GLY A 520 8.18 -30.79 -17.87
C GLY A 520 7.59 -31.76 -18.90
N LEU A 521 6.54 -31.36 -19.64
CA LEU A 521 5.95 -32.16 -20.71
C LEU A 521 6.79 -32.07 -21.99
N LYS A 522 6.99 -33.22 -22.66
CA LYS A 522 7.81 -33.30 -23.86
C LYS A 522 7.15 -32.66 -25.08
N ILE A 523 7.90 -31.80 -25.78
CA ILE A 523 7.45 -31.03 -26.96
C ILE A 523 7.94 -31.66 -28.27
N SER A 524 8.53 -32.86 -28.23
CA SER A 524 9.14 -33.47 -29.44
C SER A 524 8.10 -33.65 -30.55
N SER A 525 8.51 -33.40 -31.81
CA SER A 525 7.65 -33.49 -33.00
C SER A 525 7.06 -34.89 -33.23
N LYS A 526 7.67 -35.94 -32.67
CA LYS A 526 7.22 -37.34 -32.78
C LYS A 526 6.45 -37.88 -31.58
N ASN A 527 6.60 -37.25 -30.38
CA ASN A 527 5.90 -37.67 -29.15
C ASN A 527 5.46 -36.44 -28.37
N LYS A 528 4.27 -35.93 -28.68
CA LYS A 528 3.64 -34.90 -27.89
C LYS A 528 2.77 -35.57 -26.80
N GLU A 529 3.11 -35.35 -25.53
CA GLU A 529 2.39 -35.92 -24.40
C GLU A 529 1.03 -35.23 -24.18
N LEU A 530 0.85 -34.00 -24.69
CA LEU A 530 -0.41 -33.28 -24.70
C LEU A 530 -0.63 -32.57 -26.04
N ILE A 531 -1.78 -32.80 -26.64
CA ILE A 531 -2.29 -32.06 -27.80
C ILE A 531 -3.62 -31.44 -27.43
N LEU A 532 -3.71 -30.12 -27.50
CA LEU A 532 -4.95 -29.39 -27.33
C LEU A 532 -5.52 -29.05 -28.70
N ALA A 533 -6.72 -29.56 -28.99
CA ALA A 533 -7.44 -29.22 -30.21
C ALA A 533 -7.86 -27.73 -30.19
N GLU A 534 -8.01 -27.15 -31.36
CA GLU A 534 -8.43 -25.75 -31.51
C GLU A 534 -9.83 -25.49 -30.91
N THR A 535 -10.74 -26.41 -31.15
CA THR A 535 -12.08 -26.39 -30.56
C THR A 535 -12.06 -26.39 -29.04
N ALA A 536 -11.17 -27.20 -28.42
CA ALA A 536 -11.00 -27.21 -26.98
C ALA A 536 -10.46 -25.86 -26.45
N LEU A 537 -9.54 -25.20 -27.17
CA LEU A 537 -9.08 -23.87 -26.82
C LEU A 537 -10.18 -22.82 -26.93
N GLN A 538 -11.03 -22.89 -27.98
CA GLN A 538 -12.20 -22.02 -28.12
C GLN A 538 -13.19 -22.21 -26.98
N ASP A 539 -13.46 -23.45 -26.58
CA ASP A 539 -14.35 -23.76 -25.46
C ASP A 539 -13.79 -23.24 -24.12
N ILE A 540 -12.47 -23.36 -23.91
CA ILE A 540 -11.82 -22.79 -22.73
C ILE A 540 -11.99 -21.26 -22.72
N ILE A 541 -11.79 -20.61 -23.85
CA ILE A 541 -11.91 -19.15 -23.96
C ILE A 541 -13.36 -18.70 -23.72
N ARG A 542 -14.35 -19.39 -24.28
CA ARG A 542 -15.77 -19.02 -24.22
C ARG A 542 -16.40 -19.29 -22.87
N TYR A 543 -16.10 -20.44 -22.26
CA TYR A 543 -16.83 -20.95 -21.11
C TYR A 543 -16.06 -20.85 -19.79
N TYR A 544 -14.74 -20.82 -19.82
CA TYR A 544 -13.89 -20.85 -18.63
C TYR A 544 -13.15 -19.56 -18.35
N THR A 545 -13.06 -18.63 -19.32
CA THR A 545 -12.37 -17.37 -19.13
C THR A 545 -13.24 -16.17 -19.55
N ARG A 546 -13.26 -15.12 -18.68
CA ARG A 546 -13.95 -13.85 -18.99
C ARG A 546 -12.96 -12.71 -18.72
N GLU A 547 -12.06 -12.50 -19.66
CA GLU A 547 -11.02 -11.48 -19.53
C GLU A 547 -10.69 -10.84 -20.88
N ALA A 548 -10.24 -9.59 -20.86
CA ALA A 548 -9.76 -8.93 -22.07
C ALA A 548 -8.39 -9.44 -22.54
N GLY A 549 -7.56 -9.93 -21.64
CA GLY A 549 -6.23 -10.51 -21.90
C GLY A 549 -6.24 -12.04 -21.98
N VAL A 550 -5.10 -12.65 -21.63
CA VAL A 550 -4.89 -14.10 -21.68
C VAL A 550 -4.37 -14.70 -20.36
N ARG A 551 -4.45 -13.96 -19.26
CA ARG A 551 -3.89 -14.40 -17.96
C ARG A 551 -4.66 -15.57 -17.35
N SER A 552 -5.99 -15.54 -17.41
CA SER A 552 -6.83 -16.64 -16.94
C SER A 552 -6.73 -17.82 -17.87
N LEU A 553 -6.66 -17.59 -19.19
CA LEU A 553 -6.42 -18.62 -20.19
C LEU A 553 -5.10 -19.37 -19.93
N GLU A 554 -4.02 -18.65 -19.65
CA GLU A 554 -2.73 -19.25 -19.27
C GLU A 554 -2.87 -20.14 -18.02
N ARG A 555 -3.62 -19.70 -17.03
CA ARG A 555 -3.88 -20.47 -15.79
C ARG A 555 -4.68 -21.74 -16.06
N GLU A 556 -5.68 -21.68 -16.92
CA GLU A 556 -6.47 -22.88 -17.28
C GLU A 556 -5.64 -23.89 -18.07
N ILE A 557 -4.82 -23.43 -19.04
CA ILE A 557 -3.86 -24.29 -19.76
C ILE A 557 -2.88 -24.94 -18.75
N ALA A 558 -2.34 -24.17 -17.81
CA ALA A 558 -1.45 -24.68 -16.78
C ALA A 558 -2.12 -25.74 -15.89
N LYS A 559 -3.44 -25.59 -15.56
CA LYS A 559 -4.20 -26.61 -14.83
C LYS A 559 -4.31 -27.90 -15.62
N ILE A 560 -4.58 -27.80 -16.92
CA ILE A 560 -4.65 -28.99 -17.81
C ILE A 560 -3.29 -29.67 -17.86
N CYS A 561 -2.20 -28.94 -18.08
CA CYS A 561 -0.85 -29.50 -18.07
C CYS A 561 -0.54 -30.26 -16.78
N ARG A 562 -0.87 -29.68 -15.61
CA ARG A 562 -0.66 -30.35 -14.31
C ARG A 562 -1.47 -31.62 -14.14
N LYS A 563 -2.73 -31.64 -14.62
CA LYS A 563 -3.55 -32.88 -14.59
C LYS A 563 -2.92 -33.98 -15.44
N VAL A 564 -2.47 -33.65 -16.66
CA VAL A 564 -1.79 -34.61 -17.55
C VAL A 564 -0.50 -35.14 -16.91
N VAL A 565 0.33 -34.28 -16.31
CA VAL A 565 1.53 -34.72 -15.57
C VAL A 565 1.17 -35.68 -14.43
N THR A 566 0.08 -35.41 -13.73
CA THR A 566 -0.39 -36.28 -12.64
C THR A 566 -0.84 -37.64 -13.15
N GLU A 567 -1.49 -37.70 -14.32
CA GLU A 567 -1.92 -38.97 -14.95
C GLU A 567 -0.72 -39.76 -15.49
N ILE A 568 0.27 -39.09 -16.07
CA ILE A 568 1.52 -39.75 -16.54
C ILE A 568 2.34 -40.30 -15.36
N ALA A 569 2.28 -39.63 -14.20
CA ALA A 569 3.04 -40.02 -13.01
C ALA A 569 2.37 -41.14 -12.20
N ARG A 570 1.08 -41.41 -12.41
CA ARG A 570 0.33 -42.54 -11.83
C ARG A 570 0.43 -43.79 -12.69
#